data_154ad1897d17a0acb278dd76267a8469
#
_entry.id   154ad1897d17a0acb278dd76267a8469
#
_cell.length_a   1.000
_cell.length_b   1.000
_cell.length_c   1.000
_cell.angle_alpha   90.00
_cell.angle_beta   90.00
_cell.angle_gamma   90.00
#
_symmetry.space_group_name_H-M   'P 1'
#
loop_
_entity.id
_entity.type
_entity.pdbx_description
1 polymer ?
#
loop_
_entity_poly.entity_id
_entity_poly.type
_entity_poly.pdbx_seq_one_letter_code
_entity_poly.pdbx_strand_id
1 'polypeptide(L)'
;TCDVSINSLHLCETDIGYFDSRARLTPPLRSASDRAALRAALRDGVIDALVSDHTPVDADEKILPFSDATPGATGLELLLSLALQWAQTDQIALPQALAAVTYRPAQILGAELGASTTASTTSTDTDSTGNTDVRKGIGQLLPGGVADLCIVDPDAHWQVSEHTLHSHGKFTPFEGQVLPGRVTHTLVDGRIVFAAEANG
;
A
#
# COMPACT_ATOMS: atom_id res chain seq x y z
N THR A 1 -12.32 12.66 -2.07
CA THR A 1 -11.66 11.36 -1.86
C THR A 1 -10.96 11.37 -0.51
N CYS A 2 -10.86 10.20 0.10
CA CYS A 2 -10.12 10.01 1.34
C CYS A 2 -9.42 8.65 1.34
N ASP A 3 -8.38 8.54 2.16
CA ASP A 3 -7.61 7.32 2.35
C ASP A 3 -7.50 6.92 3.82
N VAL A 4 -6.99 5.72 4.07
CA VAL A 4 -6.69 5.22 5.41
C VAL A 4 -5.30 4.59 5.42
N SER A 5 -4.54 4.85 6.50
CA SER A 5 -3.25 4.24 6.74
C SER A 5 -3.39 2.75 7.08
N ILE A 6 -2.45 1.92 6.57
CA ILE A 6 -2.32 0.51 6.99
C ILE A 6 -2.17 0.40 8.51
N ASN A 7 -1.53 1.37 9.14
CA ASN A 7 -1.35 1.39 10.58
C ASN A 7 -2.71 1.46 11.30
N SER A 8 -3.54 2.44 10.94
CA SER A 8 -4.87 2.63 11.54
C SER A 8 -5.87 1.53 11.17
N LEU A 9 -5.66 0.85 10.03
CA LEU A 9 -6.51 -0.27 9.60
C LEU A 9 -6.24 -1.56 10.41
N HIS A 10 -5.00 -1.75 10.87
CA HIS A 10 -4.57 -3.00 11.53
C HIS A 10 -4.35 -2.86 13.02
N LEU A 11 -3.95 -1.68 13.49
CA LEU A 11 -3.53 -1.44 14.87
C LEU A 11 -4.49 -0.48 15.60
N CYS A 12 -4.48 -0.56 16.92
CA CYS A 12 -5.21 0.35 17.79
C CYS A 12 -4.34 0.71 19.03
N GLU A 13 -4.82 1.58 19.90
CA GLU A 13 -4.08 2.10 21.04
C GLU A 13 -3.52 1.01 21.99
N THR A 14 -4.20 -0.15 22.07
CA THR A 14 -3.72 -1.26 22.90
C THR A 14 -2.48 -1.94 22.32
N ASP A 15 -2.24 -1.80 21.03
CA ASP A 15 -1.07 -2.38 20.36
C ASP A 15 0.21 -1.57 20.61
N ILE A 16 0.10 -0.39 21.21
CA ILE A 16 1.26 0.38 21.72
C ILE A 16 1.97 -0.40 22.84
N GLY A 17 1.25 -1.25 23.55
CA GLY A 17 1.80 -2.09 24.61
C GLY A 17 2.47 -1.26 25.72
N TYR A 18 3.71 -1.58 26.04
CA TYR A 18 4.52 -0.85 27.03
C TYR A 18 5.21 0.38 26.43
N PHE A 19 4.47 1.20 25.68
CA PHE A 19 5.01 2.39 25.01
C PHE A 19 6.14 2.08 24.02
N ASP A 20 5.90 1.08 23.17
CA ASP A 20 6.81 0.72 22.10
C ASP A 20 6.96 1.88 21.11
N SER A 21 8.16 2.44 20.98
CA SER A 21 8.44 3.56 20.09
C SER A 21 8.17 3.26 18.62
N ARG A 22 8.17 1.98 18.20
CA ARG A 22 7.78 1.56 16.84
C ARG A 22 6.33 1.90 16.52
N ALA A 23 5.46 1.95 17.54
CA ALA A 23 4.06 2.38 17.43
C ALA A 23 3.85 3.89 17.65
N ARG A 24 4.93 4.68 17.74
CA ARG A 24 4.87 6.14 17.77
C ARG A 24 4.62 6.66 16.36
N LEU A 25 3.36 6.97 16.06
CA LEU A 25 2.88 7.32 14.73
C LEU A 25 2.19 8.68 14.73
N THR A 26 2.07 9.30 13.55
CA THR A 26 1.27 10.50 13.31
C THR A 26 0.50 10.29 12.00
N PRO A 27 -0.84 10.25 12.05
CA PRO A 27 -1.70 10.36 13.24
C PRO A 27 -1.54 9.20 14.22
N PRO A 28 -1.82 9.41 15.52
CA PRO A 28 -1.66 8.36 16.53
C PRO A 28 -2.73 7.28 16.39
N LEU A 29 -2.41 6.07 16.84
CA LEU A 29 -3.35 4.95 16.91
C LEU A 29 -4.55 5.33 17.78
N ARG A 30 -5.74 4.93 17.33
CA ARG A 30 -7.02 5.21 17.98
C ARG A 30 -7.58 3.95 18.63
N SER A 31 -8.81 4.05 19.11
CA SER A 31 -9.49 2.94 19.78
C SER A 31 -9.77 1.76 18.84
N ALA A 32 -10.03 0.58 19.41
CA ALA A 32 -10.46 -0.60 18.66
C ALA A 32 -11.79 -0.37 17.90
N SER A 33 -12.67 0.49 18.44
CA SER A 33 -13.92 0.87 17.77
C SER A 33 -13.65 1.77 16.54
N ASP A 34 -12.70 2.68 16.64
CA ASP A 34 -12.29 3.51 15.48
C ASP A 34 -11.69 2.64 14.38
N ARG A 35 -10.81 1.69 14.73
CA ARG A 35 -10.26 0.71 13.79
C ARG A 35 -11.37 -0.08 13.08
N ALA A 36 -12.35 -0.58 13.85
CA ALA A 36 -13.47 -1.33 13.27
C ALA A 36 -14.30 -0.45 12.31
N ALA A 37 -14.52 0.82 12.65
CA ALA A 37 -15.23 1.76 11.80
C ALA A 37 -14.46 2.07 10.50
N LEU A 38 -13.13 2.25 10.58
CA LEU A 38 -12.26 2.46 9.39
C LEU A 38 -12.29 1.24 8.45
N ARG A 39 -12.22 0.02 9.01
CA ARG A 39 -12.32 -1.23 8.23
C ARG A 39 -13.66 -1.34 7.52
N ALA A 40 -14.77 -1.04 8.22
CA ALA A 40 -16.10 -1.01 7.61
C ALA A 40 -16.21 0.04 6.52
N ALA A 41 -15.71 1.26 6.75
CA ALA A 41 -15.74 2.36 5.79
C ALA A 41 -14.94 2.06 4.50
N LEU A 42 -13.76 1.42 4.62
CA LEU A 42 -12.97 0.98 3.45
C LEU A 42 -13.68 -0.14 2.67
N ARG A 43 -14.26 -1.13 3.39
CA ARG A 43 -15.04 -2.20 2.79
C ARG A 43 -16.24 -1.66 2.02
N ASP A 44 -16.98 -0.73 2.63
CA ASP A 44 -18.23 -0.18 2.09
C ASP A 44 -17.98 0.92 1.02
N GLY A 45 -16.71 1.26 0.76
CA GLY A 45 -16.31 2.22 -0.27
C GLY A 45 -16.53 3.70 0.12
N VAL A 46 -16.70 3.98 1.40
CA VAL A 46 -16.71 5.36 1.95
C VAL A 46 -15.29 5.92 1.95
N ILE A 47 -14.31 5.06 2.26
CA ILE A 47 -12.89 5.35 2.09
C ILE A 47 -12.45 4.77 0.74
N ASP A 48 -11.76 5.58 -0.05
CA ASP A 48 -11.41 5.28 -1.44
C ASP A 48 -10.15 4.40 -1.56
N ALA A 49 -9.15 4.64 -0.73
CA ALA A 49 -7.84 4.02 -0.87
C ALA A 49 -7.22 3.60 0.46
N LEU A 50 -6.34 2.60 0.40
CA LEU A 50 -5.45 2.19 1.48
C LEU A 50 -4.03 2.66 1.15
N VAL A 51 -3.39 3.34 2.10
CA VAL A 51 -2.04 3.90 1.92
C VAL A 51 -1.03 3.29 2.89
N SER A 52 0.21 3.22 2.46
CA SER A 52 1.31 2.67 3.27
C SER A 52 1.69 3.54 4.47
N ASP A 53 1.43 4.83 4.39
CA ASP A 53 1.84 5.81 5.41
C ASP A 53 3.33 5.66 5.76
N HIS A 54 4.14 5.49 4.72
CA HIS A 54 5.57 5.20 4.83
C HIS A 54 6.35 6.44 5.26
N THR A 55 6.74 6.45 6.52
CA THR A 55 7.55 7.51 7.13
C THR A 55 8.72 6.87 7.87
N PRO A 56 9.77 6.47 7.14
CA PRO A 56 10.93 5.83 7.75
C PRO A 56 11.64 6.80 8.69
N VAL A 57 12.10 6.26 9.81
CA VAL A 57 12.79 7.01 10.87
C VAL A 57 14.14 6.34 11.14
N ASP A 58 15.16 7.14 11.39
CA ASP A 58 16.49 6.64 11.72
C ASP A 58 16.53 5.96 13.09
N ALA A 59 17.49 5.06 13.26
CA ALA A 59 17.56 4.19 14.44
C ALA A 59 17.75 4.98 15.74
N ASP A 60 18.62 5.97 15.74
CA ASP A 60 18.92 6.81 16.91
C ASP A 60 17.71 7.64 17.39
N GLU A 61 16.82 8.02 16.47
CA GLU A 61 15.59 8.73 16.81
C GLU A 61 14.48 7.78 17.30
N LYS A 62 14.53 6.51 16.91
CA LYS A 62 13.48 5.53 17.24
C LYS A 62 13.75 4.76 18.53
N ILE A 63 15.01 4.68 19.00
CA ILE A 63 15.38 4.03 20.26
C ILE A 63 15.10 4.90 21.51
N LEU A 64 14.69 6.15 21.30
CA LEU A 64 14.32 7.05 22.38
C LEU A 64 13.06 6.58 23.13
N PRO A 65 12.80 7.05 24.35
CA PRO A 65 11.53 6.83 25.02
C PRO A 65 10.36 7.26 24.13
N PHE A 66 9.21 6.61 24.27
CA PHE A 66 8.04 6.81 23.40
C PHE A 66 7.66 8.28 23.19
N SER A 67 7.71 9.11 24.24
CA SER A 67 7.39 10.54 24.15
C SER A 67 8.35 11.33 23.27
N ASP A 68 9.61 10.92 23.25
CA ASP A 68 10.72 11.64 22.61
C ASP A 68 11.08 11.03 21.24
N ALA A 69 10.63 9.79 20.98
CA ALA A 69 10.85 9.12 19.70
C ALA A 69 10.16 9.86 18.55
N THR A 70 10.84 9.98 17.44
CA THR A 70 10.29 10.59 16.23
C THR A 70 9.13 9.74 15.69
N PRO A 71 7.94 10.35 15.40
CA PRO A 71 6.81 9.64 14.84
C PRO A 71 7.12 9.13 13.43
N GLY A 72 6.64 7.94 13.10
CA GLY A 72 6.75 7.36 11.77
C GLY A 72 7.03 5.87 11.80
N ALA A 73 6.83 5.21 10.68
CA ALA A 73 7.10 3.79 10.50
C ALA A 73 7.40 3.44 9.03
N THR A 74 8.18 2.40 8.84
CA THR A 74 8.36 1.78 7.52
C THR A 74 7.10 0.99 7.18
N GLY A 75 6.46 1.31 6.05
CA GLY A 75 5.18 0.72 5.64
C GLY A 75 5.08 0.38 4.15
N LEU A 76 5.96 0.95 3.28
CA LEU A 76 5.83 0.83 1.82
C LEU A 76 5.77 -0.63 1.35
N GLU A 77 6.70 -1.46 1.84
CA GLU A 77 6.80 -2.88 1.49
C GLU A 77 5.70 -3.75 2.11
N LEU A 78 5.00 -3.22 3.11
CA LEU A 78 3.97 -3.92 3.85
C LEU A 78 2.57 -3.73 3.25
N LEU A 79 2.39 -2.71 2.39
CA LEU A 79 1.09 -2.28 1.90
C LEU A 79 0.28 -3.42 1.29
N LEU A 80 0.88 -4.18 0.37
CA LEU A 80 0.21 -5.30 -0.29
C LEU A 80 -0.15 -6.40 0.70
N SER A 81 0.81 -6.83 1.52
CA SER A 81 0.61 -7.92 2.48
C SER A 81 -0.45 -7.58 3.52
N LEU A 82 -0.48 -6.33 3.99
CA LEU A 82 -1.51 -5.86 4.91
C LEU A 82 -2.87 -5.70 4.24
N ALA A 83 -2.94 -5.32 2.97
CA ALA A 83 -4.19 -5.36 2.21
C ALA A 83 -4.73 -6.79 2.07
N LEU A 84 -3.85 -7.77 1.81
CA LEU A 84 -4.23 -9.19 1.76
C LEU A 84 -4.66 -9.71 3.14
N GLN A 85 -3.96 -9.34 4.20
CA GLN A 85 -4.35 -9.70 5.57
C GLN A 85 -5.73 -9.12 5.94
N TRP A 86 -6.03 -7.88 5.55
CA TRP A 86 -7.36 -7.31 5.71
C TRP A 86 -8.41 -8.12 4.95
N ALA A 87 -8.13 -8.49 3.69
CA ALA A 87 -9.03 -9.31 2.89
C ALA A 87 -9.35 -10.65 3.58
N GLN A 88 -8.33 -11.34 4.10
CA GLN A 88 -8.50 -12.62 4.80
C GLN A 88 -9.28 -12.46 6.11
N THR A 89 -8.95 -11.44 6.91
CA THR A 89 -9.54 -11.25 8.24
C THR A 89 -11.01 -10.84 8.16
N ASP A 90 -11.35 -9.93 7.24
CA ASP A 90 -12.71 -9.38 7.10
C ASP A 90 -13.53 -10.07 6.01
N GLN A 91 -12.99 -11.15 5.41
CA GLN A 91 -13.62 -11.89 4.31
C GLN A 91 -13.98 -11.00 3.11
N ILE A 92 -13.07 -10.07 2.78
CA ILE A 92 -13.19 -9.20 1.62
C ILE A 92 -12.73 -9.97 0.37
N ALA A 93 -13.46 -9.79 -0.73
CA ALA A 93 -13.04 -10.37 -2.00
C ALA A 93 -11.66 -9.82 -2.44
N LEU A 94 -10.74 -10.70 -2.84
CA LEU A 94 -9.38 -10.32 -3.23
C LEU A 94 -9.34 -9.16 -4.25
N PRO A 95 -10.16 -9.13 -5.32
CA PRO A 95 -10.17 -8.00 -6.24
C PRO A 95 -10.54 -6.67 -5.58
N GLN A 96 -11.40 -6.68 -4.57
CA GLN A 96 -11.80 -5.49 -3.83
C GLN A 96 -10.64 -4.96 -2.98
N ALA A 97 -9.93 -5.84 -2.28
CA ALA A 97 -8.77 -5.44 -1.48
C ALA A 97 -7.63 -4.91 -2.36
N LEU A 98 -7.35 -5.58 -3.48
CA LEU A 98 -6.35 -5.12 -4.43
C LEU A 98 -6.73 -3.78 -5.08
N ALA A 99 -8.01 -3.56 -5.38
CA ALA A 99 -8.48 -2.29 -5.94
C ALA A 99 -8.18 -1.10 -5.03
N ALA A 100 -8.19 -1.29 -3.69
CA ALA A 100 -7.91 -0.23 -2.73
C ALA A 100 -6.45 0.27 -2.78
N VAL A 101 -5.51 -0.54 -3.29
CA VAL A 101 -4.08 -0.22 -3.40
C VAL A 101 -3.58 -0.08 -4.85
N THR A 102 -4.46 -0.28 -5.84
CA THR A 102 -4.09 -0.23 -7.27
C THR A 102 -5.04 0.65 -8.08
N TYR A 103 -6.19 0.12 -8.44
CA TYR A 103 -7.15 0.75 -9.37
C TYR A 103 -7.73 2.05 -8.82
N ARG A 104 -8.19 2.06 -7.57
CA ARG A 104 -8.81 3.25 -6.97
C ARG A 104 -7.83 4.42 -6.82
N PRO A 105 -6.61 4.23 -6.25
CA PRO A 105 -5.59 5.29 -6.26
C PRO A 105 -5.25 5.78 -7.66
N ALA A 106 -5.14 4.86 -8.64
CA ALA A 106 -4.86 5.23 -10.02
C ALA A 106 -5.98 6.08 -10.64
N GLN A 107 -7.24 5.79 -10.34
CA GLN A 107 -8.37 6.62 -10.79
C GLN A 107 -8.33 8.04 -10.19
N ILE A 108 -8.02 8.15 -8.89
CA ILE A 108 -7.92 9.42 -8.19
C ILE A 108 -6.81 10.26 -8.82
N LEU A 109 -5.62 9.70 -8.97
CA LEU A 109 -4.47 10.38 -9.57
C LEU A 109 -4.69 10.69 -11.04
N GLY A 110 -5.31 9.78 -11.80
CA GLY A 110 -5.64 9.98 -13.21
C GLY A 110 -6.62 11.13 -13.43
N ALA A 111 -7.60 11.30 -12.56
CA ALA A 111 -8.55 12.42 -12.61
C ALA A 111 -7.85 13.77 -12.34
N GLU A 112 -6.91 13.80 -11.40
CA GLU A 112 -6.13 15.00 -11.07
C GLU A 112 -5.12 15.36 -12.18
N LEU A 113 -4.57 14.35 -12.88
CA LEU A 113 -3.65 14.54 -13.99
C LEU A 113 -4.36 14.86 -15.33
N GLY A 114 -5.69 15.06 -15.31
CA GLY A 114 -6.46 15.41 -16.51
C GLY A 114 -6.66 14.25 -17.50
N ALA A 115 -6.37 13.02 -17.10
CA ALA A 115 -6.68 11.84 -17.88
C ALA A 115 -8.20 11.63 -17.90
N SER A 116 -8.84 11.93 -19.04
CA SER A 116 -10.27 11.71 -19.26
C SER A 116 -10.63 10.24 -19.03
N THR A 117 -11.43 9.98 -17.98
CA THR A 117 -11.91 8.63 -17.62
C THR A 117 -13.05 8.13 -18.49
N THR A 118 -13.29 8.74 -19.66
CA THR A 118 -14.25 8.22 -20.61
C THR A 118 -13.61 7.09 -21.42
N ALA A 119 -13.94 5.85 -21.05
CA ALA A 119 -13.87 4.71 -21.94
C ALA A 119 -14.80 4.96 -23.14
N SER A 120 -14.37 5.77 -24.09
CA SER A 120 -15.02 5.95 -25.38
C SER A 120 -14.07 5.44 -26.45
N THR A 121 -14.49 4.36 -27.08
CA THR A 121 -14.01 3.82 -28.33
C THR A 121 -13.66 4.93 -29.34
N THR A 122 -12.45 4.76 -29.94
CA THR A 122 -12.06 5.39 -31.24
C THR A 122 -12.20 6.90 -31.34
N SER A 123 -11.11 7.60 -31.03
CA SER A 123 -10.71 8.78 -31.80
C SER A 123 -9.20 8.97 -31.70
N THR A 124 -8.55 8.90 -32.84
CA THR A 124 -7.20 9.40 -33.08
C THR A 124 -7.28 10.93 -33.07
N ASP A 125 -7.12 11.52 -31.88
CA ASP A 125 -6.86 12.96 -31.76
C ASP A 125 -5.38 13.14 -31.42
N THR A 126 -4.60 13.38 -32.46
CA THR A 126 -3.26 13.96 -32.37
C THR A 126 -3.44 15.42 -31.98
N ASP A 127 -3.14 15.78 -30.72
CA ASP A 127 -2.91 17.15 -30.34
C ASP A 127 -1.68 17.69 -31.06
N SER A 128 -1.78 18.90 -31.57
CA SER A 128 -0.77 19.62 -32.37
C SER A 128 0.52 19.98 -31.61
N THR A 129 0.71 19.50 -30.36
CA THR A 129 1.91 19.75 -29.55
C THR A 129 2.82 18.54 -29.39
N GLY A 130 2.47 17.37 -29.98
CA GLY A 130 3.36 16.21 -30.00
C GLY A 130 3.67 15.56 -28.64
N ASN A 131 2.95 15.91 -27.59
CA ASN A 131 3.13 15.34 -26.26
C ASN A 131 2.11 14.21 -26.04
N THR A 132 2.47 12.99 -26.44
CA THR A 132 1.66 11.77 -26.27
C THR A 132 2.01 11.02 -24.98
N ASP A 133 2.25 11.71 -23.89
CA ASP A 133 2.61 11.08 -22.61
C ASP A 133 1.41 10.92 -21.65
N VAL A 134 0.23 10.63 -22.20
CA VAL A 134 -0.87 10.14 -21.36
C VAL A 134 -0.65 8.64 -21.20
N ARG A 135 -0.19 8.22 -20.01
CA ARG A 135 -0.06 6.80 -19.64
C ARG A 135 -1.44 6.15 -19.68
N LYS A 136 -1.80 5.57 -20.83
CA LYS A 136 -3.07 4.87 -20.99
C LYS A 136 -3.08 3.59 -20.15
N GLY A 137 -4.14 3.40 -19.37
CA GLY A 137 -4.38 2.15 -18.66
C GLY A 137 -3.70 2.02 -17.31
N ILE A 138 -3.29 3.12 -16.66
CA ILE A 138 -2.79 3.07 -15.27
C ILE A 138 -3.84 2.39 -14.38
N GLY A 139 -3.40 1.38 -13.61
CA GLY A 139 -4.27 0.61 -12.72
C GLY A 139 -5.19 -0.40 -13.41
N GLN A 140 -5.03 -0.63 -14.74
CA GLN A 140 -5.82 -1.57 -15.53
C GLN A 140 -4.93 -2.43 -16.42
N LEU A 141 -5.35 -3.67 -16.66
CA LEU A 141 -4.72 -4.56 -17.63
C LEU A 141 -5.47 -4.44 -18.96
N LEU A 142 -4.98 -3.60 -19.87
CA LEU A 142 -5.57 -3.37 -21.18
C LEU A 142 -4.54 -3.62 -22.29
N PRO A 143 -4.93 -4.22 -23.42
CA PRO A 143 -4.04 -4.31 -24.59
C PRO A 143 -3.60 -2.91 -25.07
N GLY A 144 -2.29 -2.72 -25.21
CA GLY A 144 -1.70 -1.42 -25.57
C GLY A 144 -1.57 -0.44 -24.41
N GLY A 145 -1.89 -0.83 -23.18
CA GLY A 145 -1.64 -0.06 -21.97
C GLY A 145 -0.20 -0.18 -21.49
N VAL A 146 0.18 0.67 -20.53
CA VAL A 146 1.49 0.62 -19.87
C VAL A 146 1.60 -0.67 -19.07
N ALA A 147 2.70 -1.39 -19.21
CA ALA A 147 2.97 -2.62 -18.48
C ALA A 147 3.72 -2.35 -17.17
N ASP A 148 3.09 -1.56 -16.28
CA ASP A 148 3.52 -1.40 -14.89
C ASP A 148 2.76 -2.42 -14.05
N LEU A 149 3.41 -3.54 -13.74
CA LEU A 149 2.78 -4.74 -13.20
C LEU A 149 3.50 -5.24 -11.95
N CYS A 150 2.73 -5.79 -11.02
CA CYS A 150 3.24 -6.51 -9.87
C CYS A 150 2.64 -7.93 -9.91
N ILE A 151 3.52 -8.95 -9.93
CA ILE A 151 3.13 -10.37 -9.87
C ILE A 151 3.31 -10.83 -8.45
N VAL A 152 2.25 -11.37 -7.89
CA VAL A 152 2.16 -11.72 -6.46
C VAL A 152 1.80 -13.18 -6.30
N ASP A 153 2.44 -13.85 -5.35
CA ASP A 153 1.98 -15.12 -4.80
C ASP A 153 1.17 -14.81 -3.53
N PRO A 154 -0.17 -14.93 -3.57
CA PRO A 154 -1.03 -14.59 -2.43
C PRO A 154 -0.96 -15.61 -1.29
N ASP A 155 -0.52 -16.83 -1.57
CA ASP A 155 -0.46 -17.93 -0.61
C ASP A 155 0.89 -18.01 0.12
N ALA A 156 1.91 -17.35 -0.40
CA ALA A 156 3.19 -17.23 0.28
C ALA A 156 3.06 -16.44 1.57
N HIS A 157 3.82 -16.81 2.58
CA HIS A 157 3.91 -16.10 3.84
C HIS A 157 5.36 -15.72 4.12
N TRP A 158 5.55 -14.56 4.76
CA TRP A 158 6.86 -14.08 5.14
C TRP A 158 6.81 -13.33 6.45
N GLN A 159 7.89 -13.40 7.21
CA GLN A 159 7.98 -12.70 8.49
C GLN A 159 8.60 -11.32 8.28
N VAL A 160 7.95 -10.30 8.83
CA VAL A 160 8.48 -8.93 8.85
C VAL A 160 9.63 -8.88 9.83
N SER A 161 10.81 -8.53 9.34
CA SER A 161 12.01 -8.38 10.14
C SER A 161 12.96 -7.36 9.50
N GLU A 162 13.91 -6.88 10.27
CA GLU A 162 14.95 -5.99 9.76
C GLU A 162 15.67 -6.56 8.52
N HIS A 163 15.86 -7.89 8.48
CA HIS A 163 16.55 -8.57 7.37
C HIS A 163 15.69 -8.76 6.12
N THR A 164 14.38 -8.80 6.28
CA THR A 164 13.43 -9.01 5.16
C THR A 164 12.96 -7.71 4.51
N LEU A 165 13.14 -6.57 5.18
CA LEU A 165 12.83 -5.25 4.65
C LEU A 165 13.97 -4.73 3.78
N HIS A 166 13.63 -4.16 2.61
CA HIS A 166 14.57 -3.48 1.71
C HIS A 166 14.79 -2.01 2.08
N SER A 167 13.80 -1.36 2.68
CA SER A 167 13.89 0.03 3.16
C SER A 167 15.10 0.25 4.06
N HIS A 168 15.71 1.44 4.01
CA HIS A 168 16.78 1.82 4.94
C HIS A 168 16.26 1.92 6.38
N GLY A 169 15.13 2.60 6.60
CA GLY A 169 14.44 2.57 7.88
C GLY A 169 13.81 1.20 8.11
N LYS A 170 14.11 0.57 9.25
CA LYS A 170 13.68 -0.79 9.58
C LYS A 170 12.54 -0.84 10.59
N PHE A 171 12.21 0.29 11.21
CA PHE A 171 11.24 0.34 12.29
C PHE A 171 9.82 0.34 11.79
N THR A 172 9.06 -0.66 12.22
CA THR A 172 7.65 -0.82 11.93
C THR A 172 6.96 -1.49 13.12
N PRO A 173 5.71 -1.10 13.45
CA PRO A 173 4.94 -1.78 14.50
C PRO A 173 4.51 -3.21 14.11
N PHE A 174 4.75 -3.61 12.86
CA PHE A 174 4.45 -4.95 12.36
C PHE A 174 5.62 -5.92 12.47
N GLU A 175 6.75 -5.52 13.04
CA GLU A 175 7.92 -6.39 13.20
C GLU A 175 7.57 -7.69 13.93
N GLY A 176 8.09 -8.81 13.42
CA GLY A 176 7.84 -10.16 13.93
C GLY A 176 6.55 -10.79 13.44
N GLN A 177 5.63 -10.03 12.84
CA GLN A 177 4.39 -10.57 12.28
C GLN A 177 4.67 -11.39 11.02
N VAL A 178 3.90 -12.46 10.84
CA VAL A 178 3.88 -13.25 9.60
C VAL A 178 2.74 -12.74 8.73
N LEU A 179 3.08 -12.20 7.57
CA LEU A 179 2.12 -11.60 6.64
C LEU A 179 1.93 -12.47 5.40
N PRO A 180 0.71 -12.48 4.83
CA PRO A 180 0.42 -13.17 3.58
C PRO A 180 0.89 -12.36 2.37
N GLY A 181 1.15 -13.05 1.28
CA GLY A 181 1.44 -12.48 -0.03
C GLY A 181 2.89 -12.01 -0.19
N ARG A 182 3.50 -12.45 -1.28
CA ARG A 182 4.86 -12.05 -1.64
C ARG A 182 4.90 -11.61 -3.10
N VAL A 183 5.51 -10.46 -3.34
CA VAL A 183 5.80 -10.02 -4.71
C VAL A 183 6.90 -10.92 -5.28
N THR A 184 6.63 -11.53 -6.43
CA THR A 184 7.61 -12.35 -7.15
C THR A 184 8.30 -11.55 -8.25
N HIS A 185 7.56 -10.67 -8.95
CA HIS A 185 8.14 -9.82 -9.99
C HIS A 185 7.49 -8.44 -9.96
N THR A 186 8.27 -7.42 -10.27
CA THR A 186 7.78 -6.08 -10.58
C THR A 186 8.26 -5.68 -11.97
N LEU A 187 7.34 -5.20 -12.80
CA LEU A 187 7.63 -4.69 -14.13
C LEU A 187 7.32 -3.20 -14.17
N VAL A 188 8.18 -2.44 -14.80
CA VAL A 188 7.97 -1.02 -15.11
C VAL A 188 8.21 -0.85 -16.59
N ASP A 189 7.23 -0.30 -17.28
CA ASP A 189 7.25 -0.12 -18.75
C ASP A 189 7.63 -1.43 -19.49
N GLY A 190 7.06 -2.55 -19.02
CA GLY A 190 7.28 -3.89 -19.56
C GLY A 190 8.65 -4.51 -19.23
N ARG A 191 9.49 -3.84 -18.46
CA ARG A 191 10.80 -4.36 -18.04
C ARG A 191 10.75 -4.88 -16.63
N ILE A 192 11.28 -6.09 -16.41
CA ILE A 192 11.41 -6.64 -15.05
C ILE A 192 12.47 -5.81 -14.30
N VAL A 193 12.04 -5.09 -13.27
CA VAL A 193 12.91 -4.29 -12.39
C VAL A 193 13.17 -4.98 -11.05
N PHE A 194 12.34 -5.97 -10.69
CA PHE A 194 12.52 -6.81 -9.53
C PHE A 194 12.08 -8.24 -9.87
N ALA A 195 12.86 -9.21 -9.47
CA ALA A 195 12.50 -10.63 -9.44
C ALA A 195 12.97 -11.20 -8.11
N ALA A 196 12.03 -11.81 -7.35
CA ALA A 196 12.38 -12.50 -6.12
C ALA A 196 13.28 -13.70 -6.46
N GLU A 197 14.33 -13.92 -5.68
CA GLU A 197 15.12 -15.13 -5.79
C GLU A 197 14.21 -16.34 -5.53
N ALA A 198 14.30 -17.35 -6.40
CA ALA A 198 13.63 -18.61 -6.17
C ALA A 198 14.21 -19.19 -4.87
N ASN A 199 13.41 -19.26 -3.80
CA ASN A 199 13.80 -19.95 -2.61
C ASN A 199 14.02 -21.43 -2.97
N GLY A 200 15.29 -21.86 -2.97
CA GLY A 200 15.68 -23.25 -3.08
C GLY A 200 15.27 -24.06 -1.84
#